data_113f9a7b50c9eb4d4665cc174c616266
#
_entry.id   113f9a7b50c9eb4d4665cc174c616266
#
_cell.length_a   1.000
_cell.length_b   1.000
_cell.length_c   1.000
_cell.angle_alpha   90.00
_cell.angle_beta   90.00
_cell.angle_gamma   90.00
#
_symmetry.space_group_name_H-M   'P 1'
#
loop_
_entity.id
_entity.type
_entity.pdbx_description
1 polymer ?
#
loop_
_entity_poly.entity_id
_entity_poly.type
_entity_poly.pdbx_seq_one_letter_code
_entity_poly.pdbx_strand_id
1 'polypeptide(L)'
;MAIRFTADAHFGHENVIAMDGRPFGSAEEMDEELVRRWNETVRKGDIVYHLGDFAMSGEPEYLSSIAERLNGKIRLVFGNHDSGLRRAMRNGRLTAKAAVKFEDARDYREVRHDHMKFLMSHYPMPCYNGRHHTKNRENETIFMLHGHVHATPEHDMIRNLAIFQKPAMQIVNVGCMLWDYRPISPEQAVSACRMARGCASVGECLRKWGMGDEGCSGCAFGSYRLGADRFGCMKGFQLTADMIPRLDLSER
;
A
#
# COMPACT_ATOMS: atom_id res chain seq x y z
N MET A 1 7.47 -10.18 18.66
CA MET A 1 6.71 -9.00 18.24
C MET A 1 7.18 -8.65 16.84
N ALA A 2 6.36 -8.90 15.83
CA ALA A 2 6.65 -8.55 14.46
C ALA A 2 6.00 -7.21 14.09
N ILE A 3 6.52 -6.53 13.07
CA ILE A 3 5.83 -5.39 12.45
C ILE A 3 5.26 -5.79 11.11
N ARG A 4 4.14 -5.18 10.75
CA ARG A 4 3.42 -5.38 9.50
C ARG A 4 2.96 -4.05 8.93
N PHE A 5 2.70 -4.02 7.63
CA PHE A 5 2.22 -2.84 6.92
C PHE A 5 0.99 -3.19 6.09
N THR A 6 0.02 -2.29 6.03
CA THR A 6 -1.14 -2.36 5.13
C THR A 6 -1.76 -0.97 4.97
N ALA A 7 -2.65 -0.80 4.01
CA ALA A 7 -3.43 0.41 3.78
C ALA A 7 -4.75 0.06 3.08
N ASP A 8 -5.63 1.04 2.99
CA ASP A 8 -6.82 1.02 2.14
C ASP A 8 -7.74 -0.18 2.40
N ALA A 9 -7.93 -0.54 3.68
CA ALA A 9 -8.83 -1.62 4.07
C ALA A 9 -10.27 -1.29 3.69
N HIS A 10 -10.69 -0.03 3.92
CA HIS A 10 -12.03 0.46 3.61
C HIS A 10 -13.15 -0.38 4.22
N PHE A 11 -13.01 -0.78 5.48
CA PHE A 11 -14.07 -1.52 6.18
C PHE A 11 -15.43 -0.81 6.03
N GLY A 12 -16.48 -1.59 5.72
CA GLY A 12 -17.85 -1.10 5.52
C GLY A 12 -18.06 -0.26 4.27
N HIS A 13 -17.19 -0.34 3.27
CA HIS A 13 -17.29 0.46 2.04
C HIS A 13 -17.80 -0.38 0.86
N GLU A 14 -19.12 -0.40 0.64
CA GLU A 14 -19.74 -1.15 -0.45
C GLU A 14 -19.17 -0.76 -1.82
N ASN A 15 -19.08 0.55 -2.10
CA ASN A 15 -18.67 1.02 -3.42
C ASN A 15 -17.22 0.67 -3.79
N VAL A 16 -16.31 0.47 -2.82
CA VAL A 16 -14.92 0.13 -3.12
C VAL A 16 -14.79 -1.25 -3.77
N ILE A 17 -15.77 -2.13 -3.54
CA ILE A 17 -15.81 -3.46 -4.16
C ILE A 17 -15.82 -3.33 -5.67
N ALA A 18 -16.75 -2.54 -6.21
CA ALA A 18 -16.84 -2.30 -7.64
C ALA A 18 -15.68 -1.43 -8.17
N MET A 19 -15.27 -0.39 -7.43
CA MET A 19 -14.19 0.53 -7.81
C MET A 19 -12.85 -0.17 -7.98
N ASP A 20 -12.50 -1.07 -7.07
CA ASP A 20 -11.23 -1.82 -7.08
C ASP A 20 -11.34 -3.19 -7.76
N GLY A 21 -12.56 -3.61 -8.15
CA GLY A 21 -12.81 -4.97 -8.61
C GLY A 21 -12.49 -6.01 -7.53
N ARG A 22 -12.82 -5.73 -6.26
CA ARG A 22 -12.59 -6.65 -5.14
C ARG A 22 -13.45 -7.90 -5.28
N PRO A 23 -12.95 -9.09 -4.93
CA PRO A 23 -13.66 -10.35 -5.14
C PRO A 23 -14.66 -10.66 -4.01
N PHE A 24 -15.52 -9.71 -3.65
CA PHE A 24 -16.51 -9.82 -2.59
C PHE A 24 -17.89 -9.41 -3.09
N GLY A 25 -18.94 -10.06 -2.58
CA GLY A 25 -20.32 -9.79 -2.97
C GLY A 25 -20.97 -8.66 -2.18
N SER A 26 -20.47 -8.32 -0.99
CA SER A 26 -20.97 -7.23 -0.16
C SER A 26 -19.88 -6.67 0.77
N ALA A 27 -20.14 -5.52 1.39
CA ALA A 27 -19.23 -4.93 2.37
C ALA A 27 -19.07 -5.84 3.60
N GLU A 28 -20.12 -6.51 4.04
CA GLU A 28 -20.09 -7.44 5.17
C GLU A 28 -19.19 -8.64 4.87
N GLU A 29 -19.33 -9.25 3.67
CA GLU A 29 -18.45 -10.34 3.24
C GLU A 29 -16.99 -9.88 3.17
N MET A 30 -16.77 -8.69 2.62
CA MET A 30 -15.44 -8.08 2.56
C MET A 30 -14.86 -7.89 3.96
N ASP A 31 -15.61 -7.34 4.90
CA ASP A 31 -15.17 -7.10 6.28
C ASP A 31 -14.79 -8.40 6.99
N GLU A 32 -15.61 -9.44 6.86
CA GLU A 32 -15.33 -10.77 7.44
C GLU A 32 -14.03 -11.35 6.88
N GLU A 33 -13.87 -11.28 5.57
CA GLU A 33 -12.69 -11.83 4.91
C GLU A 33 -11.41 -11.02 5.21
N LEU A 34 -11.51 -9.69 5.27
CA LEU A 34 -10.39 -8.83 5.68
C LEU A 34 -9.96 -9.13 7.12
N VAL A 35 -10.91 -9.26 8.06
CA VAL A 35 -10.62 -9.63 9.46
C VAL A 35 -9.98 -11.01 9.52
N ARG A 36 -10.49 -11.99 8.78
CA ARG A 36 -9.96 -13.35 8.75
C ARG A 36 -8.51 -13.36 8.25
N ARG A 37 -8.24 -12.75 7.08
CA ARG A 37 -6.90 -12.69 6.47
C ARG A 37 -5.91 -11.90 7.32
N TRP A 38 -6.36 -10.82 7.94
CA TRP A 38 -5.55 -10.07 8.90
C TRP A 38 -5.12 -10.97 10.06
N ASN A 39 -6.06 -11.68 10.69
CA ASN A 39 -5.81 -12.50 11.87
C ASN A 39 -4.99 -13.78 11.58
N GLU A 40 -5.01 -14.28 10.35
CA GLU A 40 -4.11 -15.34 9.91
C GLU A 40 -2.65 -14.88 9.83
N THR A 41 -2.43 -13.59 9.56
CA THR A 41 -1.11 -13.00 9.33
C THR A 41 -0.54 -12.34 10.59
N VAL A 42 -1.40 -11.71 11.38
CA VAL A 42 -1.04 -10.90 12.54
C VAL A 42 -1.35 -11.63 13.85
N ARG A 43 -0.38 -11.68 14.74
CA ARG A 43 -0.53 -12.23 16.10
C ARG A 43 -0.89 -11.14 17.10
N LYS A 44 -1.45 -11.51 18.26
CA LYS A 44 -1.89 -10.57 19.30
C LYS A 44 -0.80 -9.60 19.79
N GLY A 45 0.48 -10.02 19.77
CA GLY A 45 1.61 -9.19 20.20
C GLY A 45 2.26 -8.34 19.10
N ASP A 46 1.79 -8.42 17.85
CA ASP A 46 2.38 -7.72 16.72
C ASP A 46 1.90 -6.27 16.63
N ILE A 47 2.62 -5.47 15.84
CA ILE A 47 2.28 -4.09 15.50
C ILE A 47 1.97 -4.03 14.01
N VAL A 48 0.82 -3.47 13.66
CA VAL A 48 0.45 -3.19 12.28
C VAL A 48 0.45 -1.69 12.06
N TYR A 49 1.26 -1.24 11.13
CA TYR A 49 1.19 0.12 10.60
C TYR A 49 0.15 0.13 9.49
N HIS A 50 -1.00 0.74 9.76
CA HIS A 50 -2.07 0.94 8.78
C HIS A 50 -1.96 2.33 8.19
N LEU A 51 -1.71 2.42 6.89
CA LEU A 51 -1.38 3.66 6.20
C LEU A 51 -2.60 4.35 5.59
N GLY A 52 -3.67 4.41 6.37
CA GLY A 52 -4.86 5.20 6.06
C GLY A 52 -5.97 4.45 5.32
N ASP A 53 -7.11 5.13 5.29
CA ASP A 53 -8.36 4.61 4.75
C ASP A 53 -8.76 3.27 5.41
N PHE A 54 -8.81 3.33 6.76
CA PHE A 54 -9.16 2.17 7.57
C PHE A 54 -10.61 1.75 7.36
N ALA A 55 -11.56 2.70 7.49
CA ALA A 55 -12.98 2.42 7.33
C ALA A 55 -13.72 3.60 6.69
N MET A 56 -14.77 3.30 5.92
CA MET A 56 -15.66 4.32 5.36
C MET A 56 -16.65 4.84 6.39
N SER A 57 -17.18 3.97 7.25
CA SER A 57 -18.07 4.37 8.32
C SER A 57 -17.34 5.18 9.39
N GLY A 58 -17.95 6.28 9.81
CA GLY A 58 -17.51 7.09 10.96
C GLY A 58 -18.19 6.73 12.28
N GLU A 59 -19.07 5.71 12.29
CA GLU A 59 -19.85 5.32 13.47
C GLU A 59 -18.97 4.63 14.51
N PRO A 60 -18.90 5.17 15.75
CA PRO A 60 -17.98 4.67 16.78
C PRO A 60 -18.19 3.20 17.15
N GLU A 61 -19.44 2.74 17.14
CA GLU A 61 -19.82 1.36 17.45
C GLU A 61 -19.27 0.41 16.39
N TYR A 62 -19.44 0.76 15.11
CA TYR A 62 -18.90 -0.02 14.00
C TYR A 62 -17.36 -0.05 14.02
N LEU A 63 -16.72 1.12 14.13
CA LEU A 63 -15.27 1.23 14.22
C LEU A 63 -14.68 0.40 15.37
N SER A 64 -15.35 0.43 16.52
CA SER A 64 -14.95 -0.36 17.69
C SER A 64 -15.10 -1.85 17.44
N SER A 65 -16.20 -2.28 16.85
CA SER A 65 -16.48 -3.68 16.56
C SER A 65 -15.44 -4.29 15.61
N ILE A 66 -15.05 -3.58 14.56
CA ILE A 66 -13.99 -4.02 13.64
C ILE A 66 -12.64 -4.06 14.37
N ALA A 67 -12.24 -2.95 15.03
CA ALA A 67 -10.94 -2.87 15.69
C ALA A 67 -10.74 -3.96 16.75
N GLU A 68 -11.75 -4.29 17.52
CA GLU A 68 -11.69 -5.30 18.57
C GLU A 68 -11.46 -6.72 18.05
N ARG A 69 -11.89 -7.00 16.84
CA ARG A 69 -11.73 -8.29 16.15
C ARG A 69 -10.34 -8.50 15.57
N LEU A 70 -9.63 -7.42 15.27
CA LEU A 70 -8.28 -7.48 14.67
C LEU A 70 -7.23 -7.83 15.73
N ASN A 71 -6.30 -8.71 15.39
CA ASN A 71 -5.13 -9.01 16.21
C ASN A 71 -4.10 -7.87 16.16
N GLY A 72 -3.23 -7.81 17.18
CA GLY A 72 -2.14 -6.84 17.24
C GLY A 72 -2.57 -5.44 17.68
N LYS A 73 -1.62 -4.51 17.71
CA LYS A 73 -1.82 -3.08 17.89
C LYS A 73 -1.76 -2.37 16.56
N ILE A 74 -2.60 -1.36 16.34
CA ILE A 74 -2.66 -0.60 15.10
C ILE A 74 -2.02 0.76 15.33
N ARG A 75 -0.94 1.05 14.62
CA ARG A 75 -0.35 2.38 14.51
C ARG A 75 -0.82 3.00 13.21
N LEU A 76 -1.80 3.91 13.33
CA LEU A 76 -2.47 4.48 12.18
C LEU A 76 -1.69 5.65 11.61
N VAL A 77 -1.59 5.71 10.29
CA VAL A 77 -1.37 6.94 9.52
C VAL A 77 -2.70 7.29 8.89
N PHE A 78 -3.22 8.49 9.12
CA PHE A 78 -4.55 8.84 8.64
C PHE A 78 -4.60 9.01 7.12
N GLY A 79 -5.65 8.47 6.50
CA GLY A 79 -6.03 8.70 5.12
C GLY A 79 -7.16 9.73 4.97
N ASN A 80 -7.57 9.96 3.73
CA ASN A 80 -8.63 10.94 3.43
C ASN A 80 -10.02 10.47 3.88
N HIS A 81 -10.26 9.16 4.00
CA HIS A 81 -11.52 8.62 4.49
C HIS A 81 -11.56 8.44 6.03
N ASP A 82 -10.46 8.65 6.73
CA ASP A 82 -10.39 8.45 8.19
C ASP A 82 -10.92 9.61 9.04
N SER A 83 -11.60 10.59 8.46
CA SER A 83 -12.14 11.75 9.20
C SER A 83 -13.12 11.35 10.32
N GLY A 84 -13.93 10.32 10.09
CA GLY A 84 -14.86 9.75 11.07
C GLY A 84 -14.10 9.08 12.22
N LEU A 85 -13.14 8.21 11.91
CA LEU A 85 -12.29 7.55 12.91
C LEU A 85 -11.49 8.58 13.73
N ARG A 86 -10.86 9.57 13.07
CA ARG A 86 -10.15 10.67 13.73
C ARG A 86 -11.04 11.42 14.72
N ARG A 87 -12.29 11.70 14.33
CA ARG A 87 -13.28 12.35 15.21
C ARG A 87 -13.68 11.46 16.37
N ALA A 88 -13.94 10.17 16.13
CA ALA A 88 -14.29 9.21 17.19
C ALA A 88 -13.16 9.07 18.23
N MET A 89 -11.90 8.96 17.77
CA MET A 89 -10.71 8.92 18.64
C MET A 89 -10.57 10.19 19.48
N ARG A 90 -10.62 11.36 18.84
CA ARG A 90 -10.46 12.65 19.52
C ARG A 90 -11.53 12.91 20.58
N ASN A 91 -12.75 12.45 20.34
CA ASN A 91 -13.88 12.65 21.25
C ASN A 91 -14.03 11.50 22.27
N GLY A 92 -13.12 10.52 22.30
CA GLY A 92 -13.17 9.40 23.22
C GLY A 92 -14.42 8.51 23.04
N ARG A 93 -14.94 8.39 21.81
CA ARG A 93 -16.19 7.67 21.53
C ARG A 93 -15.99 6.19 21.17
N LEU A 94 -14.75 5.75 20.99
CA LEU A 94 -14.43 4.34 20.82
C LEU A 94 -14.54 3.61 22.17
N THR A 95 -14.86 2.32 22.14
CA THR A 95 -14.75 1.49 23.35
C THR A 95 -13.32 1.52 23.89
N ALA A 96 -13.14 1.28 25.19
CA ALA A 96 -11.81 1.24 25.82
C ALA A 96 -10.87 0.24 25.11
N LYS A 97 -11.41 -0.90 24.70
CA LYS A 97 -10.64 -1.95 24.02
C LYS A 97 -10.22 -1.52 22.59
N ALA A 98 -11.10 -0.87 21.84
CA ALA A 98 -10.76 -0.32 20.53
C ALA A 98 -9.80 0.88 20.63
N ALA A 99 -9.98 1.77 21.60
CA ALA A 99 -9.10 2.90 21.81
C ALA A 99 -7.63 2.48 22.06
N VAL A 100 -7.41 1.42 22.84
CA VAL A 100 -6.06 0.86 23.06
C VAL A 100 -5.45 0.29 21.76
N LYS A 101 -6.26 -0.13 20.80
CA LYS A 101 -5.75 -0.57 19.48
C LYS A 101 -5.13 0.57 18.68
N PHE A 102 -5.74 1.76 18.75
CA PHE A 102 -5.32 2.96 18.01
C PHE A 102 -4.55 3.97 18.88
N GLU A 103 -3.79 3.51 19.87
CA GLU A 103 -3.10 4.39 20.83
C GLU A 103 -2.15 5.41 20.19
N ASP A 104 -1.72 5.17 18.95
CA ASP A 104 -0.76 6.03 18.24
C ASP A 104 -1.19 6.23 16.77
N ALA A 105 -1.83 7.38 16.50
CA ALA A 105 -2.29 7.77 15.17
C ALA A 105 -1.70 9.13 14.75
N ARG A 106 -1.22 9.25 13.50
CA ARG A 106 -0.52 10.43 12.96
C ARG A 106 -0.82 10.62 11.47
N ASP A 107 -0.42 11.74 10.90
CA ASP A 107 -0.52 12.00 9.45
C ASP A 107 0.74 11.53 8.67
N TYR A 108 1.86 11.36 9.38
CA TYR A 108 3.14 10.91 8.84
C TYR A 108 3.94 10.20 9.93
N ARG A 109 4.73 9.20 9.53
CA ARG A 109 5.54 8.44 10.48
C ARG A 109 6.86 7.98 9.86
N GLU A 110 7.88 7.94 10.68
CA GLU A 110 9.16 7.29 10.38
C GLU A 110 9.45 6.22 11.43
N VAL A 111 9.86 5.04 10.97
CA VAL A 111 10.19 3.90 11.85
C VAL A 111 11.46 3.25 11.35
N ARG A 112 12.32 2.88 12.29
CA ARG A 112 13.49 2.05 12.03
C ARG A 112 13.21 0.62 12.44
N HIS A 113 13.63 -0.31 11.61
CA HIS A 113 13.56 -1.74 11.86
C HIS A 113 14.76 -2.40 11.20
N ASP A 114 15.61 -3.01 12.00
CA ASP A 114 16.92 -3.50 11.58
C ASP A 114 17.73 -2.41 10.85
N HIS A 115 18.26 -2.69 9.66
CA HIS A 115 18.99 -1.74 8.82
C HIS A 115 18.08 -1.03 7.81
N MET A 116 16.80 -0.91 8.10
CA MET A 116 15.78 -0.30 7.24
C MET A 116 15.11 0.87 7.97
N LYS A 117 14.87 1.94 7.24
CA LYS A 117 14.06 3.06 7.67
C LYS A 117 12.83 3.16 6.78
N PHE A 118 11.66 3.06 7.37
CA PHE A 118 10.37 3.19 6.69
C PHE A 118 9.78 4.55 6.96
N LEU A 119 9.54 5.32 5.89
CA LEU A 119 8.75 6.54 5.91
C LEU A 119 7.35 6.17 5.46
N MET A 120 6.34 6.59 6.18
CA MET A 120 4.96 6.17 5.98
C MET A 120 4.05 7.38 5.88
N SER A 121 3.32 7.47 4.79
CA SER A 121 2.24 8.43 4.55
C SER A 121 1.10 7.70 3.84
N HIS A 122 -0.12 8.16 3.98
CA HIS A 122 -1.20 7.64 3.15
C HIS A 122 -0.96 7.96 1.67
N TYR A 123 -0.55 9.18 1.37
CA TYR A 123 -0.25 9.60 0.00
C TYR A 123 1.16 9.19 -0.44
N PRO A 124 1.36 8.82 -1.72
CA PRO A 124 2.68 8.60 -2.27
C PRO A 124 3.50 9.90 -2.27
N MET A 125 4.71 9.86 -1.69
CA MET A 125 5.62 11.00 -1.67
C MET A 125 6.88 10.71 -2.48
N PRO A 126 6.97 11.11 -3.75
CA PRO A 126 8.17 10.88 -4.56
C PRO A 126 9.43 11.60 -4.05
N CYS A 127 9.25 12.71 -3.32
CA CYS A 127 10.32 13.54 -2.78
C CYS A 127 10.43 13.40 -1.26
N TYR A 128 10.63 12.18 -0.76
CA TYR A 128 10.74 11.90 0.67
C TYR A 128 12.14 12.17 1.22
N ASN A 129 12.23 12.34 2.54
CA ASN A 129 13.49 12.59 3.24
C ASN A 129 14.49 11.43 3.04
N GLY A 130 15.70 11.75 2.62
CA GLY A 130 16.74 10.77 2.38
C GLY A 130 16.68 10.04 1.04
N ARG A 131 15.73 10.40 0.14
CA ARG A 131 15.56 9.78 -1.19
C ARG A 131 16.85 9.71 -2.02
N HIS A 132 17.70 10.74 -1.93
CA HIS A 132 18.94 10.83 -2.71
C HIS A 132 20.09 9.95 -2.16
N HIS A 133 19.88 9.35 -1.01
CA HIS A 133 20.83 8.45 -0.40
C HIS A 133 20.31 7.01 -0.49
N THR A 134 21.05 6.15 -1.18
CA THR A 134 20.74 4.71 -1.18
C THR A 134 20.90 4.09 0.21
N LYS A 135 21.75 4.71 1.03
CA LYS A 135 21.92 4.45 2.46
C LYS A 135 22.20 5.77 3.16
N ASN A 136 21.66 5.97 4.34
CA ASN A 136 22.00 7.09 5.19
C ASN A 136 23.39 6.89 5.85
N ARG A 137 23.82 7.85 6.71
CA ARG A 137 25.09 7.78 7.44
C ARG A 137 25.22 6.54 8.33
N GLU A 138 24.10 5.91 8.70
CA GLU A 138 24.00 4.71 9.54
C GLU A 138 23.90 3.42 8.72
N ASN A 139 24.14 3.45 7.42
CA ASN A 139 23.97 2.33 6.47
C ASN A 139 22.55 1.80 6.35
N GLU A 140 21.54 2.57 6.77
CA GLU A 140 20.13 2.18 6.63
C GLU A 140 19.64 2.42 5.20
N THR A 141 18.89 1.47 4.68
CA THR A 141 18.14 1.65 3.44
C THR A 141 16.78 2.28 3.74
N ILE A 142 16.44 3.35 3.02
CA ILE A 142 15.21 4.14 3.27
C ILE A 142 14.13 3.75 2.28
N PHE A 143 12.94 3.43 2.78
CA PHE A 143 11.76 3.06 2.01
C PHE A 143 10.61 4.02 2.30
N MET A 144 9.91 4.46 1.25
CA MET A 144 8.65 5.17 1.36
C MET A 144 7.50 4.20 1.15
N LEU A 145 6.63 4.05 2.15
CA LEU A 145 5.42 3.23 2.08
C LEU A 145 4.18 4.12 2.01
N HIS A 146 3.22 3.75 1.18
CA HIS A 146 1.98 4.50 0.99
C HIS A 146 0.80 3.60 0.66
N GLY A 147 -0.41 4.17 0.68
CA GLY A 147 -1.66 3.64 0.14
C GLY A 147 -2.24 4.57 -0.90
N HIS A 148 -3.52 4.89 -0.77
CA HIS A 148 -4.31 5.90 -1.47
C HIS A 148 -4.61 5.60 -2.95
N VAL A 149 -3.59 5.33 -3.74
CA VAL A 149 -3.75 5.19 -5.20
C VAL A 149 -4.28 3.80 -5.62
N HIS A 150 -4.59 2.93 -4.66
CA HIS A 150 -5.11 1.59 -4.90
C HIS A 150 -4.34 0.84 -6.02
N ALA A 151 -5.04 0.01 -6.81
CA ALA A 151 -4.49 -0.66 -8.00
C ALA A 151 -4.91 0.08 -9.29
N THR A 152 -4.76 1.40 -9.33
CA THR A 152 -5.20 2.28 -10.42
C THR A 152 -4.05 2.70 -11.34
N PRO A 153 -4.31 3.41 -12.45
CA PRO A 153 -3.26 3.98 -13.30
C PRO A 153 -2.27 4.89 -12.55
N GLU A 154 -2.71 5.57 -11.48
CA GLU A 154 -1.83 6.38 -10.63
C GLU A 154 -0.79 5.51 -9.90
N HIS A 155 -1.17 4.30 -9.48
CA HIS A 155 -0.22 3.33 -8.94
C HIS A 155 0.88 3.01 -9.94
N ASP A 156 0.52 2.76 -11.20
CA ASP A 156 1.49 2.49 -12.26
C ASP A 156 2.37 3.70 -12.56
N MET A 157 1.80 4.89 -12.56
CA MET A 157 2.56 6.14 -12.73
C MET A 157 3.63 6.28 -11.64
N ILE A 158 3.26 6.12 -10.37
CA ILE A 158 4.21 6.20 -9.23
C ILE A 158 5.29 5.11 -9.33
N ARG A 159 4.90 3.90 -9.70
CA ARG A 159 5.82 2.78 -9.86
C ARG A 159 6.80 3.00 -11.01
N ASN A 160 6.32 3.47 -12.15
CA ASN A 160 7.17 3.80 -13.30
C ASN A 160 8.13 4.94 -12.96
N LEU A 161 7.64 6.00 -12.31
CA LEU A 161 8.49 7.08 -11.81
C LEU A 161 9.59 6.53 -10.89
N ALA A 162 9.27 5.60 -10.01
CA ALA A 162 10.23 5.00 -9.08
C ALA A 162 11.33 4.22 -9.79
N ILE A 163 10.99 3.50 -10.87
CA ILE A 163 11.95 2.68 -11.65
C ILE A 163 12.88 3.55 -12.49
N PHE A 164 12.35 4.58 -13.14
CA PHE A 164 13.12 5.39 -14.09
C PHE A 164 13.97 6.49 -13.44
N GLN A 165 13.73 6.82 -12.18
CA GLN A 165 14.56 7.79 -11.47
C GLN A 165 15.95 7.22 -11.11
N LYS A 166 16.98 8.08 -11.18
CA LYS A 166 18.34 7.73 -10.75
C LYS A 166 18.79 8.64 -9.60
N PRO A 167 19.12 8.13 -8.41
CA PRO A 167 18.94 6.73 -7.99
C PRO A 167 17.47 6.33 -7.95
N ALA A 168 17.19 5.04 -8.19
CA ALA A 168 15.84 4.53 -8.16
C ALA A 168 15.16 4.79 -6.81
N MET A 169 13.91 5.25 -6.84
CA MET A 169 13.15 5.46 -5.60
C MET A 169 12.77 4.14 -4.95
N GLN A 170 12.80 4.11 -3.63
CA GLN A 170 12.36 2.98 -2.84
C GLN A 170 10.95 3.28 -2.31
N ILE A 171 9.96 3.22 -3.19
CA ILE A 171 8.56 3.51 -2.87
C ILE A 171 7.71 2.27 -3.09
N VAL A 172 6.81 1.96 -2.14
CA VAL A 172 5.97 0.76 -2.16
C VAL A 172 4.55 1.12 -1.76
N ASN A 173 3.60 0.73 -2.60
CA ASN A 173 2.19 0.74 -2.24
C ASN A 173 1.87 -0.50 -1.39
N VAL A 174 1.38 -0.28 -0.18
CA VAL A 174 0.98 -1.32 0.78
C VAL A 174 -0.54 -1.49 0.87
N GLY A 175 -1.29 -0.93 -0.08
CA GLY A 175 -2.74 -1.11 -0.19
C GLY A 175 -3.11 -2.58 -0.23
N CYS A 176 -4.06 -2.98 0.61
CA CYS A 176 -4.37 -4.40 0.88
C CYS A 176 -4.73 -5.19 -0.39
N MET A 177 -5.38 -4.56 -1.38
CA MET A 177 -5.78 -5.19 -2.64
C MET A 177 -4.60 -5.70 -3.48
N LEU A 178 -3.39 -5.16 -3.27
CA LEU A 178 -2.16 -5.58 -3.95
C LEU A 178 -1.48 -6.78 -3.26
N TRP A 179 -1.95 -7.18 -2.08
CA TRP A 179 -1.29 -8.14 -1.18
C TRP A 179 -2.24 -9.22 -0.68
N ASP A 180 -3.17 -9.64 -1.51
CA ASP A 180 -4.18 -10.64 -1.14
C ASP A 180 -4.91 -10.26 0.16
N TYR A 181 -5.17 -8.96 0.34
CA TYR A 181 -5.84 -8.40 1.53
C TYR A 181 -5.18 -8.79 2.87
N ARG A 182 -3.85 -8.99 2.88
CA ARG A 182 -3.05 -9.37 4.05
C ARG A 182 -2.06 -8.27 4.42
N PRO A 183 -1.86 -7.97 5.71
CA PRO A 183 -0.74 -7.13 6.14
C PRO A 183 0.61 -7.77 5.80
N ILE A 184 1.52 -7.02 5.19
CA ILE A 184 2.82 -7.51 4.72
C ILE A 184 3.94 -7.28 5.74
N SER A 185 5.00 -8.07 5.62
CA SER A 185 6.21 -7.89 6.43
C SER A 185 7.17 -6.84 5.82
N PRO A 186 8.16 -6.34 6.59
CA PRO A 186 9.23 -5.50 6.08
C PRO A 186 9.98 -6.14 4.90
N GLU A 187 10.24 -7.44 4.98
CA GLU A 187 10.96 -8.19 3.95
C GLU A 187 10.16 -8.26 2.65
N GLN A 188 8.84 -8.43 2.73
CA GLN A 188 7.96 -8.40 1.57
C GLN A 188 7.96 -7.02 0.90
N ALA A 189 7.87 -5.92 1.68
CA ALA A 189 7.96 -4.56 1.16
C ALA A 189 9.31 -4.30 0.46
N VAL A 190 10.41 -4.72 1.07
CA VAL A 190 11.76 -4.61 0.49
C VAL A 190 11.88 -5.43 -0.78
N SER A 191 11.34 -6.65 -0.78
CA SER A 191 11.37 -7.54 -1.95
C SER A 191 10.64 -6.91 -3.14
N ALA A 192 9.47 -6.31 -2.93
CA ALA A 192 8.73 -5.62 -3.98
C ALA A 192 9.55 -4.50 -4.64
N CYS A 193 10.28 -3.69 -3.85
CA CYS A 193 11.19 -2.68 -4.38
C CYS A 193 12.34 -3.27 -5.20
N ARG A 194 12.89 -4.40 -4.78
CA ARG A 194 14.00 -5.06 -5.48
C ARG A 194 13.54 -5.68 -6.79
N MET A 195 12.38 -6.31 -6.79
CA MET A 195 11.79 -6.89 -8.00
C MET A 195 11.50 -5.82 -9.05
N ALA A 196 10.95 -4.68 -8.64
CA ALA A 196 10.73 -3.55 -9.54
C ALA A 196 12.02 -3.03 -10.20
N ARG A 197 13.18 -3.13 -9.52
CA ARG A 197 14.49 -2.71 -10.06
C ARG A 197 15.15 -3.75 -10.94
N GLY A 198 14.79 -5.02 -10.79
CA GLY A 198 15.43 -6.13 -11.50
C GLY A 198 15.14 -6.14 -13.00
N CYS A 199 14.13 -5.39 -13.45
CA CYS A 199 13.67 -5.38 -14.84
C CYS A 199 13.57 -3.94 -15.33
N ALA A 200 14.41 -3.57 -16.29
CA ALA A 200 14.37 -2.24 -16.94
C ALA A 200 13.18 -2.11 -17.92
N SER A 201 12.54 -3.24 -18.30
CA SER A 201 11.33 -3.29 -19.11
C SER A 201 10.56 -4.58 -18.84
N VAL A 202 9.28 -4.60 -19.20
CA VAL A 202 8.45 -5.82 -19.16
C VAL A 202 9.10 -6.95 -19.98
N GLY A 203 9.63 -6.64 -21.15
CA GLY A 203 10.31 -7.62 -22.01
C GLY A 203 11.59 -8.19 -21.39
N GLU A 204 12.31 -7.43 -20.61
CA GLU A 204 13.47 -7.90 -19.86
C GLU A 204 13.06 -8.76 -18.65
N CYS A 205 11.97 -8.41 -17.98
CA CYS A 205 11.38 -9.20 -16.92
C CYS A 205 10.97 -10.60 -17.42
N LEU A 206 10.23 -10.64 -18.52
CA LEU A 206 9.78 -11.90 -19.14
C LEU A 206 10.96 -12.78 -19.57
N ARG A 207 12.03 -12.22 -20.13
CA ARG A 207 13.24 -12.95 -20.54
C ARG A 207 14.06 -13.45 -19.36
N LYS A 208 14.25 -12.61 -18.34
CA LYS A 208 15.12 -12.93 -17.20
C LYS A 208 14.54 -14.00 -16.27
N TRP A 209 13.21 -14.07 -16.18
CA TRP A 209 12.53 -14.98 -15.25
C TRP A 209 11.84 -16.15 -15.93
N GLY A 210 11.92 -16.25 -17.28
CA GLY A 210 11.33 -17.36 -18.04
C GLY A 210 9.81 -17.50 -17.86
N MET A 211 9.16 -16.40 -17.50
CA MET A 211 7.75 -16.40 -17.17
C MET A 211 6.93 -16.12 -18.43
N GLY A 212 6.27 -17.16 -18.94
CA GLY A 212 5.16 -16.99 -19.87
C GLY A 212 3.98 -16.27 -19.20
N ASP A 213 2.94 -16.00 -19.96
CA ASP A 213 1.75 -15.21 -19.55
C ASP A 213 1.07 -15.68 -18.24
N GLU A 214 1.36 -16.87 -17.74
CA GLU A 214 0.79 -17.44 -16.50
C GLU A 214 1.61 -17.16 -15.23
N GLY A 215 2.84 -16.69 -15.34
CA GLY A 215 3.78 -16.56 -14.22
C GLY A 215 3.84 -15.17 -13.54
N CYS A 216 3.00 -14.22 -13.95
CA CYS A 216 3.10 -12.83 -13.50
C CYS A 216 2.36 -12.49 -12.19
N SER A 217 1.73 -13.44 -11.50
CA SER A 217 0.96 -13.19 -10.27
C SER A 217 1.79 -12.68 -9.09
N GLY A 218 3.11 -12.80 -9.14
CA GLY A 218 4.04 -12.28 -8.12
C GLY A 218 4.98 -11.17 -8.61
N CYS A 219 4.84 -10.72 -9.86
CA CYS A 219 5.69 -9.70 -10.44
C CYS A 219 5.13 -8.30 -10.15
N ALA A 220 6.00 -7.34 -9.81
CA ALA A 220 5.63 -5.94 -9.62
C ALA A 220 4.98 -5.28 -10.86
N PHE A 221 5.03 -5.95 -12.03
CA PHE A 221 4.39 -5.54 -13.29
C PHE A 221 3.10 -6.31 -13.60
N GLY A 222 2.72 -7.30 -12.79
CA GLY A 222 1.75 -8.34 -13.16
C GLY A 222 0.43 -8.34 -12.43
N SER A 223 0.06 -7.31 -11.68
CA SER A 223 -1.15 -7.35 -10.85
C SER A 223 -2.31 -6.51 -11.38
N TYR A 224 -2.68 -6.66 -12.65
CA TYR A 224 -3.97 -6.17 -13.15
C TYR A 224 -4.87 -7.34 -13.53
N ARG A 225 -5.99 -7.51 -12.81
CA ARG A 225 -7.15 -8.25 -13.31
C ARG A 225 -7.88 -7.36 -14.33
N LEU A 226 -7.70 -7.63 -15.60
CA LEU A 226 -8.60 -7.16 -16.63
C LEU A 226 -9.77 -8.15 -16.74
N GLY A 227 -10.87 -7.92 -16.01
CA GLY A 227 -12.05 -8.81 -16.04
C GLY A 227 -11.82 -10.13 -15.30
N ALA A 228 -12.87 -10.91 -15.09
CA ALA A 228 -12.90 -12.09 -14.24
C ALA A 228 -11.92 -13.23 -14.59
N ASP A 229 -11.23 -13.20 -15.74
CA ASP A 229 -10.47 -14.36 -16.25
C ASP A 229 -9.10 -14.07 -16.88
N ARG A 230 -8.53 -12.88 -16.80
CA ARG A 230 -7.22 -12.61 -17.41
C ARG A 230 -6.32 -11.74 -16.54
N PHE A 231 -5.19 -12.31 -16.10
CA PHE A 231 -4.04 -11.54 -15.66
C PHE A 231 -3.34 -10.97 -16.91
N GLY A 232 -3.54 -9.68 -17.16
CA GLY A 232 -2.84 -8.99 -18.25
C GLY A 232 -1.59 -8.32 -17.70
N CYS A 233 -0.43 -8.76 -18.15
CA CYS A 233 0.73 -7.87 -18.16
C CYS A 233 0.38 -6.69 -19.07
N MET A 234 0.56 -5.43 -18.61
CA MET A 234 0.38 -4.27 -19.46
C MET A 234 1.38 -4.36 -20.63
N LYS A 235 1.03 -5.11 -21.68
CA LYS A 235 1.71 -5.04 -22.97
C LYS A 235 1.51 -3.62 -23.49
N GLY A 236 2.56 -2.80 -23.40
CA GLY A 236 2.72 -1.72 -24.32
C GLY A 236 2.15 -0.37 -23.95
N PHE A 237 2.23 0.11 -22.72
CA PHE A 237 2.41 1.53 -22.57
C PHE A 237 3.89 1.87 -22.86
N GLN A 238 4.28 1.74 -24.12
CA GLN A 238 5.37 2.53 -24.65
C GLN A 238 4.82 3.97 -24.68
N LEU A 239 5.35 4.82 -23.80
CA LEU A 239 5.36 6.25 -24.08
C LEU A 239 6.16 6.40 -25.37
N THR A 240 5.47 6.45 -26.50
CA THR A 240 6.09 6.87 -27.76
C THR A 240 6.49 8.33 -27.57
N ALA A 241 7.57 8.75 -28.20
CA ALA A 241 8.05 10.13 -28.12
C ALA A 241 6.94 11.16 -28.46
N ASP A 242 5.90 10.74 -29.16
CA ASP A 242 4.76 11.52 -29.59
C ASP A 242 3.73 11.78 -28.47
N MET A 243 3.79 11.05 -27.35
CA MET A 243 2.90 11.23 -26.18
C MET A 243 3.49 12.17 -25.13
N ILE A 244 4.73 12.60 -25.28
CA ILE A 244 5.33 13.63 -24.43
C ILE A 244 5.01 14.98 -25.09
N PRO A 245 4.17 15.85 -24.48
CA PRO A 245 4.03 17.21 -24.97
C PRO A 245 5.43 17.82 -25.05
N ARG A 246 5.86 18.23 -26.23
CA ARG A 246 7.07 19.05 -26.37
C ARG A 246 6.79 20.35 -25.63
N LEU A 247 7.34 20.46 -24.41
CA LEU A 247 7.44 21.73 -23.74
C LEU A 247 8.38 22.58 -24.59
N ASP A 248 7.80 23.51 -25.33
CA ASP A 248 8.56 24.54 -26.03
C ASP A 248 9.17 25.45 -24.95
N LEU A 249 10.47 25.28 -24.71
CA LEU A 249 11.25 26.10 -23.78
C LEU A 249 11.80 27.38 -24.41
N SER A 250 11.28 27.80 -25.58
CA SER A 250 11.76 28.98 -26.29
C SER A 250 11.18 30.31 -25.79
N GLU A 251 10.25 30.26 -24.80
CA GLU A 251 9.72 31.48 -24.17
C GLU A 251 10.21 31.63 -22.70
N ARG A 252 11.54 31.85 -22.54
CA ARG A 252 12.10 32.50 -21.35
C ARG A 252 13.30 33.37 -21.73
#